data_bc2a6ebc3c3a7e98c952f77d0d876ff8
#
_entry.id   bc2a6ebc3c3a7e98c952f77d0d876ff8
#
_cell.length_a   1.000
_cell.length_b   1.000
_cell.length_c   1.000
_cell.angle_alpha   90.00
_cell.angle_beta   90.00
_cell.angle_gamma   90.00
#
_symmetry.space_group_name_H-M   'P 1'
#
loop_
_entity.id
_entity.type
_entity.pdbx_description
1 polymer ?
#
loop_
_entity_poly.entity_id
_entity_poly.type
_entity_poly.pdbx_seq_one_letter_code
_entity_poly.pdbx_strand_id
1 'polypeptide(L)'
;MLTPIIAAGGIVVNPNQEMLWIFRRGFWDLPKGKLDPNETIEACALREVMEETGISHLVLGKLILTTIHQYHDKYLNKEVEKTTYWYAMTTDTLQDGKPQTEEDIEAIAWVKKADLAPYLAKTYDAIKQVMEVFLTSTH
;
A
#
# COMPACT_ATOMS: atom_id res chain seq x y z
N MET A 1 -20.62 -11.11 -14.51
CA MET A 1 -20.31 -9.67 -14.45
C MET A 1 -19.46 -9.37 -13.23
N LEU A 2 -18.40 -8.62 -13.41
CA LEU A 2 -17.50 -8.25 -12.30
C LEU A 2 -18.05 -7.07 -11.53
N THR A 3 -18.04 -7.17 -10.19
CA THR A 3 -18.40 -6.06 -9.31
C THR A 3 -17.16 -5.19 -9.08
N PRO A 4 -17.19 -3.89 -9.41
CA PRO A 4 -16.03 -3.04 -9.20
C PRO A 4 -15.83 -2.70 -7.73
N ILE A 5 -14.58 -2.77 -7.27
CA ILE A 5 -14.14 -2.32 -5.95
C ILE A 5 -12.97 -1.38 -6.15
N ILE A 6 -12.97 -0.26 -5.43
CA ILE A 6 -11.88 0.70 -5.45
C ILE A 6 -11.14 0.65 -4.12
N ALA A 7 -9.83 0.65 -4.20
CA ALA A 7 -8.94 0.73 -3.06
C ALA A 7 -7.83 1.73 -3.33
N ALA A 8 -7.15 2.18 -2.31
CA ALA A 8 -6.02 3.08 -2.45
C ALA A 8 -5.02 2.84 -1.33
N GLY A 9 -3.77 3.15 -1.62
CA GLY A 9 -2.68 3.01 -0.69
C GLY A 9 -1.43 3.70 -1.21
N GLY A 10 -0.28 3.33 -0.70
CA GLY A 10 0.92 4.02 -1.15
C GLY A 10 2.23 3.47 -0.67
N ILE A 11 3.29 4.06 -1.24
CA ILE A 11 4.66 3.89 -0.80
C ILE A 11 5.03 5.12 0.02
N VAL A 12 5.31 4.92 1.30
CA VAL A 12 5.69 6.00 2.21
C VAL A 12 7.20 6.01 2.36
N VAL A 13 7.81 7.19 2.18
CA VAL A 13 9.24 7.39 2.38
C VAL A 13 9.43 8.30 3.60
N ASN A 14 10.29 7.88 4.52
CA ASN A 14 10.62 8.61 5.74
C ASN A 14 11.88 9.48 5.54
N PRO A 15 12.30 10.29 6.54
CA PRO A 15 13.50 11.13 6.40
C PRO A 15 14.81 10.37 6.18
N ASN A 16 14.86 9.08 6.50
CA ASN A 16 16.04 8.23 6.23
C ASN A 16 16.03 7.60 4.84
N GLN A 17 15.08 8.02 3.97
CA GLN A 17 14.92 7.46 2.62
C GLN A 17 14.58 5.98 2.65
N GLU A 18 13.87 5.54 3.67
CA GLU A 18 13.37 4.18 3.80
C GLU A 18 11.92 4.12 3.37
N MET A 19 11.54 3.01 2.74
CA MET A 19 10.19 2.76 2.24
C MET A 19 9.45 1.82 3.19
N LEU A 20 8.17 2.10 3.42
CA LEU A 20 7.33 1.37 4.36
C LEU A 20 6.74 0.12 3.71
N TRP A 21 6.94 -1.01 4.36
CA TRP A 21 6.36 -2.31 3.95
C TRP A 21 5.59 -2.92 5.11
N ILE A 22 4.59 -3.72 4.78
CA ILE A 22 3.86 -4.54 5.75
C ILE A 22 4.06 -6.02 5.43
N PHE A 23 4.07 -6.87 6.46
CA PHE A 23 4.08 -8.32 6.29
C PHE A 23 2.72 -8.86 6.66
N ARG A 24 2.07 -9.54 5.70
CA ARG A 24 0.70 -10.01 5.85
C ARG A 24 0.52 -11.33 5.14
N ARG A 25 0.03 -12.33 5.87
CA ARG A 25 -0.29 -13.66 5.32
C ARG A 25 0.85 -14.31 4.54
N GLY A 26 2.07 -14.17 5.05
CA GLY A 26 3.25 -14.79 4.45
C GLY A 26 3.91 -14.00 3.33
N PHE A 27 3.41 -12.81 3.01
CA PHE A 27 3.95 -11.97 1.96
C PHE A 27 4.24 -10.56 2.44
N TRP A 28 5.28 -9.96 1.88
CA TRP A 28 5.47 -8.51 2.00
C TRP A 28 4.52 -7.81 1.03
N ASP A 29 3.98 -6.68 1.48
CA ASP A 29 2.96 -5.94 0.74
C ASP A 29 3.09 -4.46 1.08
N LEU A 30 2.32 -3.64 0.37
CA LEU A 30 2.22 -2.20 0.66
C LEU A 30 0.86 -1.93 1.33
N PRO A 31 0.81 -0.96 2.26
CA PRO A 31 -0.46 -0.64 2.93
C PRO A 31 -1.47 -0.04 1.96
N LYS A 32 -2.71 -0.50 2.07
CA LYS A 32 -3.84 -0.05 1.25
C LYS A 32 -5.14 -0.53 1.88
N GLY A 33 -6.25 -0.05 1.37
CA GLY A 33 -7.56 -0.54 1.75
C GLY A 33 -8.67 0.06 0.90
N LYS A 34 -9.89 -0.35 1.18
CA LYS A 34 -11.08 -0.03 0.36
C LYS A 34 -11.55 1.40 0.58
N LEU A 35 -12.04 2.00 -0.49
CA LEU A 35 -12.67 3.31 -0.49
C LEU A 35 -13.97 3.29 0.31
N ASP A 36 -14.14 4.26 1.21
CA ASP A 36 -15.39 4.45 1.94
C ASP A 36 -16.38 5.30 1.12
N PRO A 37 -17.69 5.19 1.40
CA PRO A 37 -18.67 6.07 0.76
C PRO A 37 -18.33 7.54 0.99
N ASN A 38 -18.47 8.36 -0.07
CA ASN A 38 -18.25 9.81 -0.04
C ASN A 38 -16.81 10.24 0.25
N GLU A 39 -15.86 9.31 0.15
CA GLU A 39 -14.44 9.57 0.34
C GLU A 39 -13.76 9.74 -1.03
N THR A 40 -12.82 10.67 -1.13
CA THR A 40 -11.97 10.76 -2.34
C THR A 40 -10.93 9.63 -2.32
N ILE A 41 -10.44 9.28 -3.49
CA ILE A 41 -9.42 8.24 -3.61
C ILE A 41 -8.15 8.66 -2.85
N GLU A 42 -7.78 9.93 -2.95
CA GLU A 42 -6.63 10.49 -2.25
C GLU A 42 -6.77 10.42 -0.73
N ALA A 43 -7.94 10.77 -0.21
CA ALA A 43 -8.22 10.67 1.23
C ALA A 43 -8.21 9.20 1.70
N CYS A 44 -8.73 8.30 0.87
CA CYS A 44 -8.69 6.87 1.14
C CYS A 44 -7.25 6.36 1.28
N ALA A 45 -6.37 6.77 0.36
CA ALA A 45 -4.97 6.35 0.40
C ALA A 45 -4.31 6.76 1.70
N LEU A 46 -4.48 8.01 2.12
CA LEU A 46 -3.90 8.52 3.37
C LEU A 46 -4.47 7.82 4.59
N ARG A 47 -5.79 7.67 4.63
CA ARG A 47 -6.49 7.03 5.76
C ARG A 47 -6.08 5.57 5.92
N GLU A 48 -6.07 4.80 4.84
CA GLU A 48 -5.76 3.38 4.90
C GLU A 48 -4.31 3.12 5.30
N VAL A 49 -3.37 3.91 4.79
CA VAL A 49 -1.97 3.78 5.21
C VAL A 49 -1.85 4.03 6.71
N MET A 50 -2.47 5.10 7.21
CA MET A 50 -2.44 5.42 8.63
C MET A 50 -3.10 4.32 9.49
N GLU A 51 -4.25 3.79 9.05
CA GLU A 51 -4.94 2.75 9.80
C GLU A 51 -4.14 1.45 9.87
N GLU A 52 -3.54 1.04 8.74
CA GLU A 52 -2.81 -0.23 8.69
C GLU A 52 -1.45 -0.19 9.38
N THR A 53 -0.82 0.96 9.43
CA THR A 53 0.57 1.08 9.88
C THR A 53 0.77 1.97 11.11
N GLY A 54 -0.22 2.78 11.47
CA GLY A 54 -0.09 3.75 12.55
C GLY A 54 0.82 4.93 12.22
N ILE A 55 1.28 5.05 10.98
CA ILE A 55 2.14 6.16 10.56
C ILE A 55 1.28 7.40 10.34
N SER A 56 1.69 8.51 10.94
CA SER A 56 1.02 9.80 10.84
C SER A 56 1.87 10.83 10.09
N HIS A 57 1.37 12.05 9.97
CA HIS A 57 2.06 13.15 9.28
C HIS A 57 2.40 12.79 7.83
N LEU A 58 1.44 12.14 7.17
CA LEU A 58 1.60 11.73 5.78
C LEU A 58 1.28 12.87 4.83
N VAL A 59 2.15 13.07 3.86
CA VAL A 59 1.95 14.03 2.77
C VAL A 59 1.77 13.26 1.47
N LEU A 60 0.65 13.50 0.80
CA LEU A 60 0.33 12.84 -0.47
C LEU A 60 1.19 13.40 -1.59
N GLY A 61 1.80 12.51 -2.36
CA GLY A 61 2.53 12.85 -3.57
C GLY A 61 1.78 12.41 -4.81
N LYS A 62 2.53 12.03 -5.84
CA LYS A 62 1.97 11.66 -7.14
C LYS A 62 1.39 10.25 -7.13
N LEU A 63 0.39 10.04 -7.99
CA LEU A 63 -0.07 8.70 -8.33
C LEU A 63 1.09 7.97 -9.04
N ILE A 64 1.44 6.78 -8.56
CA ILE A 64 2.50 5.97 -9.14
C ILE A 64 1.94 5.10 -10.25
N LEU A 65 0.91 4.32 -9.91
CA LEU A 65 0.35 3.31 -10.80
C LEU A 65 -1.01 2.89 -10.26
N THR A 66 -1.90 2.42 -11.13
CA THR A 66 -3.09 1.68 -10.72
C THR A 66 -2.90 0.22 -11.07
N THR A 67 -3.35 -0.67 -10.19
CA THR A 67 -3.32 -2.11 -10.44
C THR A 67 -4.73 -2.68 -10.40
N ILE A 68 -4.96 -3.74 -11.14
CA ILE A 68 -6.28 -4.38 -11.24
C ILE A 68 -6.13 -5.85 -10.82
N HIS A 69 -7.01 -6.29 -9.94
CA HIS A 69 -7.04 -7.66 -9.47
C HIS A 69 -8.47 -8.20 -9.53
N GLN A 70 -8.65 -9.27 -10.28
CA GLN A 70 -9.95 -9.95 -10.37
C GLN A 70 -9.93 -11.21 -9.51
N TYR A 71 -10.94 -11.37 -8.68
CA TYR A 71 -11.00 -12.51 -7.75
C TYR A 71 -12.44 -12.72 -7.28
N HIS A 72 -12.69 -13.88 -6.65
CA HIS A 72 -13.96 -14.15 -6.00
C HIS A 72 -13.92 -13.65 -4.56
N ASP A 73 -14.81 -12.72 -4.22
CA ASP A 73 -14.91 -12.18 -2.87
C ASP A 73 -15.87 -13.04 -2.04
N LYS A 74 -15.34 -13.65 -0.99
CA LYS A 74 -16.11 -14.57 -0.14
C LYS A 74 -17.22 -13.89 0.65
N TYR A 75 -16.99 -12.66 1.08
CA TYR A 75 -17.97 -11.92 1.88
C TYR A 75 -19.16 -11.46 1.04
N LEU A 76 -18.89 -10.97 -0.16
CA LEU A 76 -19.93 -10.54 -1.10
C LEU A 76 -20.50 -11.70 -1.90
N ASN A 77 -19.79 -12.83 -1.93
CA ASN A 77 -20.10 -13.99 -2.77
C ASN A 77 -20.27 -13.57 -4.25
N LYS A 78 -19.33 -12.78 -4.75
CA LYS A 78 -19.34 -12.22 -6.10
C LYS A 78 -17.97 -12.23 -6.69
N GLU A 79 -17.90 -12.29 -8.02
CA GLU A 79 -16.68 -12.00 -8.75
C GLU A 79 -16.44 -10.50 -8.73
N VAL A 80 -15.24 -10.07 -8.31
CA VAL A 80 -14.92 -8.67 -8.18
C VAL A 80 -13.71 -8.29 -9.01
N GLU A 81 -13.67 -7.02 -9.42
CA GLU A 81 -12.50 -6.39 -10.03
C GLU A 81 -12.09 -5.25 -9.13
N LYS A 82 -10.97 -5.43 -8.43
CA LYS A 82 -10.44 -4.41 -7.53
C LYS A 82 -9.38 -3.57 -8.24
N THR A 83 -9.64 -2.27 -8.36
CA THR A 83 -8.69 -1.30 -8.86
C THR A 83 -8.07 -0.60 -7.68
N THR A 84 -6.76 -0.69 -7.52
CA THR A 84 -6.04 -0.05 -6.43
C THR A 84 -5.19 1.09 -6.98
N TYR A 85 -5.36 2.28 -6.39
CA TYR A 85 -4.62 3.48 -6.72
C TYR A 85 -3.45 3.63 -5.75
N TRP A 86 -2.23 3.59 -6.29
CA TRP A 86 -1.00 3.62 -5.49
C TRP A 86 -0.33 4.98 -5.60
N TYR A 87 -0.15 5.64 -4.45
CA TYR A 87 0.43 6.99 -4.39
C TYR A 87 1.80 6.97 -3.75
N ALA A 88 2.68 7.87 -4.18
CA ALA A 88 3.87 8.21 -3.42
C ALA A 88 3.46 9.08 -2.23
N MET A 89 4.04 8.81 -1.07
CA MET A 89 3.78 9.57 0.15
C MET A 89 5.09 9.83 0.87
N THR A 90 5.14 10.89 1.66
CA THR A 90 6.28 11.17 2.54
C THR A 90 5.78 11.42 3.95
N THR A 91 6.67 11.20 4.91
CA THR A 91 6.50 11.68 6.28
C THR A 91 7.79 12.37 6.70
N ASP A 92 7.68 13.44 7.46
CA ASP A 92 8.82 14.23 7.93
C ASP A 92 9.36 13.78 9.28
N THR A 93 8.81 12.71 9.83
CA THR A 93 9.20 12.17 11.14
C THR A 93 9.58 10.70 11.05
N LEU A 94 10.51 10.28 11.90
CA LEU A 94 10.85 8.87 12.05
C LEU A 94 9.86 8.23 13.00
N GLN A 95 9.17 7.19 12.54
CA GLN A 95 8.14 6.52 13.30
C GLN A 95 8.28 5.01 13.12
N ASP A 96 8.14 4.27 14.22
CA ASP A 96 8.16 2.79 14.14
C ASP A 96 6.87 2.25 13.56
N GLY A 97 5.77 2.94 13.80
CA GLY A 97 4.45 2.47 13.41
C GLY A 97 3.94 1.38 14.34
N LYS A 98 2.75 0.89 14.01
CA LYS A 98 2.10 -0.18 14.75
C LYS A 98 1.26 -1.01 13.78
N PRO A 99 1.59 -2.28 13.57
CA PRO A 99 0.84 -3.10 12.62
C PRO A 99 -0.59 -3.32 13.09
N GLN A 100 -1.54 -3.23 12.16
CA GLN A 100 -2.95 -3.48 12.44
C GLN A 100 -3.20 -4.99 12.41
N THR A 101 -3.18 -5.62 13.58
CA THR A 101 -3.30 -7.07 13.69
C THR A 101 -4.67 -7.59 13.28
N GLU A 102 -5.72 -6.77 13.38
CA GLU A 102 -7.07 -7.14 12.94
C GLU A 102 -7.14 -7.35 11.43
N GLU A 103 -6.21 -6.75 10.67
CA GLU A 103 -6.09 -6.93 9.22
C GLU A 103 -5.02 -7.96 8.86
N ASP A 104 -4.61 -8.80 9.81
CA ASP A 104 -3.57 -9.83 9.64
C ASP A 104 -2.19 -9.26 9.32
N ILE A 105 -1.95 -8.00 9.64
CA ILE A 105 -0.64 -7.38 9.48
C ILE A 105 0.21 -7.75 10.69
N GLU A 106 1.25 -8.53 10.46
CA GLU A 106 2.10 -9.08 11.52
C GLU A 106 3.29 -8.20 11.83
N ALA A 107 3.78 -7.47 10.84
CA ALA A 107 5.00 -6.68 10.99
C ALA A 107 5.00 -5.49 10.02
N ILE A 108 5.80 -4.50 10.39
CA ILE A 108 6.10 -3.33 9.57
C ILE A 108 7.61 -3.28 9.40
N ALA A 109 8.08 -2.91 8.22
CA ALA A 109 9.50 -2.70 7.97
C ALA A 109 9.72 -1.41 7.20
N TRP A 110 10.75 -0.69 7.60
CA TRP A 110 11.28 0.45 6.86
C TRP A 110 12.53 -0.03 6.11
N VAL A 111 12.50 0.06 4.79
CA VAL A 111 13.49 -0.62 3.94
C VAL A 111 14.15 0.38 3.00
N LYS A 112 15.49 0.40 3.03
CA LYS A 112 16.27 1.22 2.09
C LYS A 112 16.28 0.57 0.71
N LYS A 113 16.43 1.38 -0.33
CA LYS A 113 16.48 0.90 -1.70
C LYS A 113 17.50 -0.22 -1.89
N ALA A 114 18.66 -0.11 -1.24
CA ALA A 114 19.72 -1.13 -1.33
C ALA A 114 19.32 -2.48 -0.74
N ASP A 115 18.30 -2.52 0.13
CA ASP A 115 17.91 -3.71 0.87
C ASP A 115 16.59 -4.32 0.39
N LEU A 116 16.09 -3.89 -0.76
CA LEU A 116 14.77 -4.31 -1.27
C LEU A 116 14.71 -5.76 -1.75
N ALA A 117 15.82 -6.37 -2.13
CA ALA A 117 15.81 -7.68 -2.78
C ALA A 117 15.02 -8.76 -2.03
N PRO A 118 15.18 -8.96 -0.70
CA PRO A 118 14.39 -9.98 0.01
C PRO A 118 12.89 -9.68 0.02
N TYR A 119 12.52 -8.40 0.02
CA TYR A 119 11.11 -7.98 0.02
C TYR A 119 10.48 -8.23 -1.33
N LEU A 120 11.19 -7.88 -2.42
CA LEU A 120 10.73 -8.14 -3.78
C LEU A 120 10.65 -9.62 -4.09
N ALA A 121 11.48 -10.45 -3.46
CA ALA A 121 11.46 -11.89 -3.64
C ALA A 121 10.21 -12.53 -3.03
N LYS A 122 9.52 -11.86 -2.11
CA LYS A 122 8.38 -12.41 -1.40
C LYS A 122 7.21 -11.43 -1.35
N THR A 123 6.88 -10.87 -2.50
CA THR A 123 5.72 -9.98 -2.68
C THR A 123 4.95 -10.37 -3.94
N TYR A 124 3.82 -9.74 -4.14
CA TYR A 124 2.95 -9.97 -5.31
C TYR A 124 3.49 -9.28 -6.55
N ASP A 125 3.19 -9.84 -7.72
CA ASP A 125 3.65 -9.27 -9.00
C ASP A 125 3.19 -7.83 -9.19
N ALA A 126 1.95 -7.52 -8.80
CA ALA A 126 1.43 -6.14 -8.88
C ALA A 126 2.26 -5.18 -8.04
N ILE A 127 2.72 -5.60 -6.86
CA ILE A 127 3.54 -4.76 -5.99
C ILE A 127 4.94 -4.55 -6.58
N LYS A 128 5.50 -5.57 -7.22
CA LYS A 128 6.76 -5.42 -7.96
C LYS A 128 6.64 -4.36 -9.04
N GLN A 129 5.51 -4.33 -9.77
CA GLN A 129 5.25 -3.32 -10.79
C GLN A 129 5.17 -1.92 -10.19
N VAL A 130 4.46 -1.76 -9.07
CA VAL A 130 4.35 -0.47 -8.39
C VAL A 130 5.74 0.01 -7.95
N MET A 131 6.54 -0.87 -7.36
CA MET A 131 7.91 -0.55 -6.95
C MET A 131 8.78 -0.15 -8.13
N GLU A 132 8.71 -0.90 -9.23
CA GLU A 132 9.49 -0.61 -10.43
C GLU A 132 9.19 0.79 -10.96
N VAL A 133 7.91 1.13 -11.10
CA VAL A 133 7.51 2.46 -11.56
C VAL A 133 7.99 3.54 -10.58
N PHE A 134 7.82 3.30 -9.29
CA PHE A 134 8.26 4.24 -8.25
C PHE A 134 9.76 4.50 -8.32
N LEU A 135 10.57 3.44 -8.40
CA LEU A 135 12.02 3.53 -8.36
C LEU A 135 12.62 4.15 -9.64
N THR A 136 11.92 4.01 -10.76
CA THR A 136 12.38 4.56 -12.04
C THR A 136 11.86 5.97 -12.32
N SER A 137 10.90 6.45 -11.53
CA SER A 137 10.38 7.80 -11.67
C SER A 137 11.31 8.82 -11.01
N THR A 138 11.34 10.03 -11.56
CA THR A 138 12.02 11.17 -10.94
C THR A 138 11.04 11.84 -9.96
N HIS A 139 11.41 11.91 -8.72
CA HIS A 139 10.55 12.47 -7.66
C HIS A 139 11.07 13.81 -7.19
#